data_17139f0be1f1479863ffb9c86ff5edac
#
_entry.id   17139f0be1f1479863ffb9c86ff5edac
#
_cell.length_a   1.000
_cell.length_b   1.000
_cell.length_c   1.000
_cell.angle_alpha   90.00
_cell.angle_beta   90.00
_cell.angle_gamma   90.00
#
_symmetry.space_group_name_H-M   'P 1'
#
loop_
_entity.id
_entity.type
_entity.pdbx_description
1 polymer ?
#
loop_
_entity_poly.entity_id
_entity_poly.type
_entity_poly.pdbx_seq_one_letter_code
_entity_poly.pdbx_strand_id
1 'polypeptide(L)'
;KITDTQYIIVRHQDREHPHVHIVFNRIDNNGKTISDRNDMYRNEQVCKKLKAKHGLYFAKGKEQVKQHRLKEPDKSKYEIYTAVKNEIGKSRNWQQLQQRLAERGITVRFKRKGQTDEIQGISFSKGEYTFKGSEIDRSFSFSKLDKCFGDAGMNVAESQRQTTFAPV
;
A
#
# COMPACT_ATOMS: atom_id res chain seq x y z
N LYS A 1 2.96 -25.17 1.60
CA LYS A 1 4.13 -25.75 0.94
C LYS A 1 3.67 -26.34 -0.40
N ILE A 2 4.33 -25.99 -1.51
CA ILE A 2 4.02 -26.55 -2.82
C ILE A 2 4.82 -27.85 -2.91
N THR A 3 4.15 -28.97 -2.92
CA THR A 3 4.74 -30.30 -2.99
C THR A 3 3.80 -31.20 -3.78
N ASP A 4 4.34 -32.24 -4.37
CA ASP A 4 3.61 -33.29 -5.09
C ASP A 4 2.69 -32.74 -6.20
N THR A 5 3.24 -31.85 -7.03
CA THR A 5 2.55 -31.26 -8.17
C THR A 5 3.49 -31.04 -9.33
N GLN A 6 2.94 -30.95 -10.53
CA GLN A 6 3.68 -30.64 -11.74
C GLN A 6 4.10 -29.16 -11.73
N TYR A 7 5.34 -28.88 -12.14
CA TYR A 7 5.84 -27.51 -12.28
C TYR A 7 6.87 -27.40 -13.41
N ILE A 8 7.01 -26.17 -13.89
CA ILE A 8 8.08 -25.78 -14.80
C ILE A 8 8.77 -24.52 -14.27
N ILE A 9 10.06 -24.41 -14.53
CA ILE A 9 10.85 -23.22 -14.23
C ILE A 9 11.44 -22.72 -15.54
N VAL A 10 11.11 -21.48 -15.90
CA VAL A 10 11.59 -20.85 -17.13
C VAL A 10 12.47 -19.67 -16.77
N ARG A 11 13.71 -19.69 -17.23
CA ARG A 11 14.61 -18.54 -17.11
C ARG A 11 14.35 -17.57 -18.25
N HIS A 12 14.12 -16.30 -17.90
CA HIS A 12 13.92 -15.22 -18.85
C HIS A 12 15.19 -14.37 -19.00
N GLN A 13 15.41 -13.87 -20.22
CA GLN A 13 16.53 -12.99 -20.58
C GLN A 13 16.06 -11.71 -21.26
N ASP A 14 14.77 -11.40 -21.14
CA ASP A 14 14.09 -10.24 -21.76
C ASP A 14 14.25 -8.94 -20.98
N ARG A 15 14.90 -8.99 -19.81
CA ARG A 15 15.13 -7.86 -18.92
C ARG A 15 16.59 -7.75 -18.52
N GLU A 16 17.01 -6.56 -18.13
CA GLU A 16 18.34 -6.27 -17.60
C GLU A 16 18.71 -7.16 -16.39
N HIS A 17 17.70 -7.51 -15.58
CA HIS A 17 17.90 -8.38 -14.42
C HIS A 17 17.47 -9.82 -14.73
N PRO A 18 18.38 -10.81 -14.51
CA PRO A 18 18.02 -12.22 -14.66
C PRO A 18 16.86 -12.57 -13.71
N HIS A 19 15.84 -13.20 -14.26
CA HIS A 19 14.70 -13.68 -13.49
C HIS A 19 14.17 -15.01 -14.01
N VAL A 20 13.38 -15.68 -13.19
CA VAL A 20 12.73 -16.94 -13.51
C VAL A 20 11.25 -16.86 -13.25
N HIS A 21 10.46 -17.53 -14.08
CA HIS A 21 9.06 -17.80 -13.81
C HIS A 21 8.91 -19.24 -13.35
N ILE A 22 8.17 -19.44 -12.27
CA ILE A 22 7.80 -20.76 -11.75
C ILE A 22 6.30 -20.89 -11.96
N VAL A 23 5.91 -21.81 -12.83
CA VAL A 23 4.51 -22.16 -13.09
C VAL A 23 4.26 -23.54 -12.53
N PHE A 24 3.22 -23.70 -11.74
CA PHE A 24 2.88 -24.99 -11.14
C PHE A 24 1.37 -25.25 -11.18
N ASN A 25 1.02 -26.52 -11.24
CA ASN A 25 -0.37 -26.93 -11.16
C ASN A 25 -0.87 -26.78 -9.71
N ARG A 26 -1.99 -26.08 -9.52
CA ARG A 26 -2.61 -25.90 -8.21
C ARG A 26 -3.37 -27.12 -7.72
N ILE A 27 -3.51 -28.14 -8.53
CA ILE A 27 -4.01 -29.46 -8.14
C ILE A 27 -2.79 -30.38 -7.97
N ASP A 28 -2.65 -30.99 -6.81
CA ASP A 28 -1.60 -31.97 -6.56
C ASP A 28 -1.90 -33.33 -7.25
N ASN A 29 -0.94 -34.24 -7.24
CA ASN A 29 -1.10 -35.55 -7.90
C ASN A 29 -2.17 -36.44 -7.25
N ASN A 30 -2.68 -36.05 -6.08
CA ASN A 30 -3.78 -36.73 -5.38
C ASN A 30 -5.14 -36.04 -5.61
N GLY A 31 -5.22 -35.05 -6.51
CA GLY A 31 -6.46 -34.32 -6.82
C GLY A 31 -6.83 -33.22 -5.81
N LYS A 32 -5.95 -32.88 -4.85
CA LYS A 32 -6.21 -31.91 -3.82
C LYS A 32 -5.71 -30.51 -4.24
N THR A 33 -6.51 -29.49 -3.99
CA THR A 33 -6.13 -28.11 -4.27
C THR A 33 -5.06 -27.59 -3.30
N ILE A 34 -3.96 -27.09 -3.85
CA ILE A 34 -2.89 -26.42 -3.11
C ILE A 34 -3.36 -25.00 -2.76
N SER A 35 -3.40 -24.69 -1.45
CA SER A 35 -3.85 -23.38 -0.96
C SER A 35 -2.86 -22.27 -1.32
N ASP A 36 -3.38 -21.18 -1.87
CA ASP A 36 -2.68 -19.92 -2.15
C ASP A 36 -2.74 -18.93 -0.99
N ARG A 37 -3.36 -19.31 0.13
CA ARG A 37 -3.48 -18.43 1.30
C ARG A 37 -2.12 -17.91 1.74
N ASN A 38 -1.98 -16.57 1.76
CA ASN A 38 -0.74 -15.86 2.13
C ASN A 38 0.47 -16.23 1.26
N ASP A 39 0.28 -16.66 0.01
CA ASP A 39 1.35 -17.07 -0.89
C ASP A 39 2.37 -15.96 -1.14
N MET A 40 1.91 -14.72 -1.38
CA MET A 40 2.79 -13.55 -1.56
C MET A 40 3.67 -13.32 -0.33
N TYR A 41 3.10 -13.38 0.87
CA TYR A 41 3.86 -13.22 2.12
C TYR A 41 4.88 -14.36 2.31
N ARG A 42 4.45 -15.61 2.08
CA ARG A 42 5.34 -16.78 2.18
C ARG A 42 6.47 -16.72 1.16
N ASN A 43 6.18 -16.31 -0.08
CA ASN A 43 7.18 -16.12 -1.12
C ASN A 43 8.21 -15.06 -0.73
N GLU A 44 7.75 -13.91 -0.22
CA GLU A 44 8.65 -12.85 0.28
C GLU A 44 9.60 -13.37 1.37
N GLN A 45 9.09 -14.15 2.32
CA GLN A 45 9.91 -14.72 3.40
C GLN A 45 10.94 -15.71 2.86
N VAL A 46 10.55 -16.57 1.90
CA VAL A 46 11.47 -17.52 1.25
C VAL A 46 12.55 -16.77 0.48
N CYS A 47 12.17 -15.77 -0.32
CA CYS A 47 13.12 -14.94 -1.07
C CYS A 47 14.12 -14.23 -0.16
N LYS A 48 13.67 -13.67 0.97
CA LYS A 48 14.56 -13.04 1.97
C LYS A 48 15.56 -14.04 2.56
N LYS A 49 15.10 -15.24 2.93
CA LYS A 49 15.97 -16.31 3.45
C LYS A 49 17.00 -16.77 2.41
N LEU A 50 16.58 -16.95 1.16
CA LEU A 50 17.50 -17.35 0.09
C LEU A 50 18.53 -16.26 -0.21
N LYS A 51 18.11 -14.99 -0.25
CA LYS A 51 19.03 -13.87 -0.43
C LYS A 51 20.08 -13.80 0.68
N ALA A 52 19.66 -13.92 1.94
CA ALA A 52 20.58 -13.95 3.08
C ALA A 52 21.54 -15.16 3.01
N LYS A 53 21.01 -16.35 2.70
CA LYS A 53 21.81 -17.59 2.60
C LYS A 53 22.90 -17.52 1.51
N HIS A 54 22.60 -16.88 0.39
CA HIS A 54 23.48 -16.86 -0.79
C HIS A 54 24.18 -15.51 -1.01
N GLY A 55 24.13 -14.58 -0.04
CA GLY A 55 24.76 -13.27 -0.14
C GLY A 55 24.22 -12.41 -1.31
N LEU A 56 22.96 -12.61 -1.71
CA LEU A 56 22.38 -11.90 -2.83
C LEU A 56 21.91 -10.49 -2.41
N TYR A 57 21.89 -9.59 -3.38
CA TYR A 57 21.47 -8.21 -3.19
C TYR A 57 20.04 -8.09 -2.68
N PHE A 58 19.87 -7.31 -1.62
CA PHE A 58 18.56 -6.88 -1.14
C PHE A 58 18.20 -5.56 -1.82
N ALA A 59 17.07 -5.53 -2.53
CA ALA A 59 16.56 -4.28 -3.10
C ALA A 59 16.37 -3.24 -1.99
N LYS A 60 16.78 -2.01 -2.27
CA LYS A 60 16.56 -0.88 -1.36
C LYS A 60 15.06 -0.66 -1.18
N GLY A 61 14.64 -0.44 0.07
CA GLY A 61 13.24 -0.19 0.38
C GLY A 61 12.71 1.09 -0.25
N LYS A 62 11.43 1.37 -0.03
CA LYS A 62 10.72 2.58 -0.54
C LYS A 62 11.44 3.89 -0.22
N GLU A 63 12.29 3.94 0.80
CA GLU A 63 12.99 5.15 1.24
C GLU A 63 14.11 5.60 0.29
N GLN A 64 14.59 4.73 -0.58
CA GLN A 64 15.72 5.02 -1.49
C GLN A 64 15.32 4.92 -2.97
N VAL A 65 14.05 5.15 -3.28
CA VAL A 65 13.55 5.17 -4.65
C VAL A 65 14.07 6.42 -5.37
N LYS A 66 14.59 6.25 -6.58
CA LYS A 66 14.96 7.36 -7.46
C LYS A 66 13.68 7.99 -8.05
N GLN A 67 13.11 8.97 -7.36
CA GLN A 67 11.81 9.59 -7.70
C GLN A 67 11.75 10.10 -9.14
N HIS A 68 12.87 10.66 -9.65
CA HIS A 68 12.95 11.21 -11.01
C HIS A 68 12.77 10.15 -12.12
N ARG A 69 12.86 8.86 -11.79
CA ARG A 69 12.66 7.74 -12.72
C ARG A 69 11.26 7.13 -12.66
N LEU A 70 10.46 7.54 -11.67
CA LEU A 70 9.10 7.04 -11.56
C LEU A 70 8.22 7.68 -12.63
N LYS A 71 7.41 6.85 -13.27
CA LYS A 71 6.32 7.26 -14.17
C LYS A 71 4.99 7.21 -13.41
N GLU A 72 3.98 7.89 -13.94
CA GLU A 72 2.63 7.77 -13.41
C GLU A 72 2.08 6.35 -13.68
N PRO A 73 1.27 5.79 -12.78
CA PRO A 73 0.75 6.36 -11.52
C PRO A 73 1.70 6.20 -10.31
N ASP A 74 2.84 5.52 -10.46
CA ASP A 74 3.76 5.20 -9.35
C ASP A 74 4.42 6.46 -8.77
N LYS A 75 4.65 7.48 -9.58
CA LYS A 75 5.18 8.77 -9.14
C LYS A 75 4.23 9.43 -8.15
N SER A 76 2.97 9.60 -8.52
CA SER A 76 1.93 10.17 -7.64
C SER A 76 1.75 9.35 -6.37
N LYS A 77 1.76 8.03 -6.47
CA LYS A 77 1.69 7.12 -5.32
C LYS A 77 2.85 7.32 -4.34
N TYR A 78 4.06 7.47 -4.86
CA TYR A 78 5.25 7.69 -4.06
C TYR A 78 5.28 9.09 -3.41
N GLU A 79 4.83 10.11 -4.13
CA GLU A 79 4.70 11.47 -3.59
C GLU A 79 3.69 11.52 -2.43
N ILE A 80 2.55 10.81 -2.54
CA ILE A 80 1.58 10.66 -1.45
C ILE A 80 2.24 9.93 -0.28
N TYR A 81 2.95 8.80 -0.53
CA TYR A 81 3.66 8.06 0.52
C TYR A 81 4.60 8.97 1.31
N THR A 82 5.44 9.74 0.62
CA THR A 82 6.42 10.63 1.25
C THR A 82 5.73 11.75 2.03
N ALA A 83 4.67 12.35 1.47
CA ALA A 83 3.93 13.41 2.12
C ALA A 83 3.25 12.92 3.42
N VAL A 84 2.51 11.82 3.37
CA VAL A 84 1.84 11.26 4.54
C VAL A 84 2.85 10.89 5.62
N LYS A 85 3.95 10.21 5.26
CA LYS A 85 5.01 9.83 6.19
C LYS A 85 5.63 11.02 6.90
N ASN A 86 5.84 12.15 6.19
CA ASN A 86 6.46 13.35 6.74
C ASN A 86 5.50 14.18 7.58
N GLU A 87 4.20 14.17 7.27
CA GLU A 87 3.24 15.05 7.92
C GLU A 87 2.47 14.39 9.07
N ILE A 88 2.39 13.04 9.10
CA ILE A 88 1.65 12.31 10.16
C ILE A 88 2.21 12.62 11.56
N GLY A 89 3.53 12.61 11.73
CA GLY A 89 4.18 12.89 13.01
C GLY A 89 4.13 14.35 13.46
N LYS A 90 3.76 15.27 12.53
CA LYS A 90 3.64 16.70 12.79
C LYS A 90 2.18 17.15 13.00
N SER A 91 1.25 16.24 12.78
CA SER A 91 -0.19 16.51 12.88
C SER A 91 -0.74 15.93 14.16
N ARG A 92 -1.57 16.71 14.87
CA ARG A 92 -2.21 16.29 16.13
C ARG A 92 -3.57 15.63 15.92
N ASN A 93 -4.20 15.88 14.78
CA ASN A 93 -5.51 15.36 14.42
C ASN A 93 -5.67 15.26 12.90
N TRP A 94 -6.79 14.66 12.48
CA TRP A 94 -7.12 14.49 11.06
C TRP A 94 -7.23 15.81 10.30
N GLN A 95 -7.78 16.85 10.90
CA GLN A 95 -7.94 18.15 10.26
C GLN A 95 -6.60 18.78 9.90
N GLN A 96 -5.63 18.75 10.80
CA GLN A 96 -4.28 19.25 10.52
C GLN A 96 -3.58 18.42 9.45
N LEU A 97 -3.72 17.08 9.49
CA LEU A 97 -3.15 16.23 8.46
C LEU A 97 -3.76 16.54 7.09
N GLN A 98 -5.08 16.65 7.00
CA GLN A 98 -5.77 17.00 5.74
C GLN A 98 -5.29 18.35 5.20
N GLN A 99 -5.19 19.37 6.04
CA GLN A 99 -4.72 20.69 5.65
C GLN A 99 -3.30 20.65 5.10
N ARG A 100 -2.37 20.01 5.81
CA ARG A 100 -0.97 19.88 5.37
C ARG A 100 -0.81 19.07 4.08
N LEU A 101 -1.63 18.06 3.88
CA LEU A 101 -1.66 17.28 2.66
C LEU A 101 -2.29 18.07 1.50
N ALA A 102 -3.33 18.88 1.77
CA ALA A 102 -3.96 19.76 0.77
C ALA A 102 -2.98 20.81 0.23
N GLU A 103 -2.11 21.38 1.08
CA GLU A 103 -1.02 22.28 0.67
C GLU A 103 -0.04 21.64 -0.33
N ARG A 104 0.01 20.30 -0.35
CA ARG A 104 0.82 19.51 -1.30
C ARG A 104 0.01 18.97 -2.49
N GLY A 105 -1.23 19.43 -2.65
CA GLY A 105 -2.13 18.96 -3.70
C GLY A 105 -2.65 17.54 -3.50
N ILE A 106 -2.69 17.07 -2.24
CA ILE A 106 -3.17 15.72 -1.90
C ILE A 106 -4.48 15.84 -1.15
N THR A 107 -5.53 15.24 -1.70
CA THR A 107 -6.87 15.18 -1.08
C THR A 107 -7.05 13.87 -0.33
N VAL A 108 -7.63 13.95 0.87
CA VAL A 108 -7.95 12.79 1.70
C VAL A 108 -9.46 12.55 1.69
N ARG A 109 -9.87 11.32 1.43
CA ARG A 109 -11.28 10.90 1.45
C ARG A 109 -11.47 9.72 2.38
N PHE A 110 -12.47 9.81 3.25
CA PHE A 110 -12.88 8.71 4.12
C PHE A 110 -14.01 7.90 3.49
N LYS A 111 -13.90 6.58 3.57
CA LYS A 111 -14.97 5.68 3.18
C LYS A 111 -15.75 5.26 4.42
N ARG A 112 -17.05 5.56 4.47
CA ARG A 112 -17.96 5.15 5.55
C ARG A 112 -18.55 3.78 5.27
N LYS A 113 -18.99 3.10 6.31
CA LYS A 113 -19.67 1.80 6.24
C LYS A 113 -21.16 2.02 6.08
N GLY A 114 -21.67 1.83 4.85
CA GLY A 114 -23.07 2.06 4.54
C GLY A 114 -23.49 3.50 4.87
N GLN A 115 -24.59 3.65 5.62
CA GLN A 115 -25.12 4.94 6.07
C GLN A 115 -24.69 5.32 7.49
N THR A 116 -23.72 4.60 8.06
CA THR A 116 -23.22 4.86 9.42
C THR A 116 -22.06 5.86 9.40
N ASP A 117 -21.79 6.49 10.54
CA ASP A 117 -20.62 7.37 10.71
C ASP A 117 -19.31 6.59 10.90
N GLU A 118 -19.37 5.26 10.93
CA GLU A 118 -18.19 4.40 11.07
C GLU A 118 -17.32 4.49 9.82
N ILE A 119 -16.05 4.89 10.00
CA ILE A 119 -15.09 4.98 8.91
C ILE A 119 -14.47 3.60 8.66
N GLN A 120 -14.70 3.05 7.47
CA GLN A 120 -14.19 1.75 7.05
C GLN A 120 -12.82 1.85 6.38
N GLY A 121 -12.48 3.00 5.81
CA GLY A 121 -11.24 3.13 5.05
C GLY A 121 -10.90 4.56 4.71
N ILE A 122 -9.70 4.72 4.14
CA ILE A 122 -9.17 6.00 3.70
C ILE A 122 -8.55 5.87 2.33
N SER A 123 -8.68 6.90 1.51
CA SER A 123 -8.01 7.05 0.22
C SER A 123 -7.37 8.43 0.10
N PHE A 124 -6.31 8.48 -0.68
CA PHE A 124 -5.55 9.68 -0.99
C PHE A 124 -5.57 9.90 -2.50
N SER A 125 -5.81 11.12 -2.94
CA SER A 125 -5.84 11.50 -4.36
C SER A 125 -4.81 12.58 -4.62
N LYS A 126 -4.10 12.47 -5.75
CA LYS A 126 -3.22 13.50 -6.28
C LYS A 126 -3.39 13.59 -7.79
N GLY A 127 -3.78 14.78 -8.30
CA GLY A 127 -4.19 14.93 -9.68
C GLY A 127 -5.36 14.00 -10.00
N GLU A 128 -5.23 13.21 -11.05
CA GLU A 128 -6.23 12.23 -11.50
C GLU A 128 -6.14 10.87 -10.78
N TYR A 129 -5.06 10.63 -10.01
CA TYR A 129 -4.81 9.34 -9.40
C TYR A 129 -5.31 9.27 -7.96
N THR A 130 -6.01 8.17 -7.65
CA THR A 130 -6.55 7.88 -6.32
C THR A 130 -6.13 6.50 -5.86
N PHE A 131 -5.60 6.41 -4.64
CA PHE A 131 -5.12 5.17 -4.05
C PHE A 131 -5.73 4.96 -2.67
N LYS A 132 -6.05 3.70 -2.34
CA LYS A 132 -6.41 3.34 -0.96
C LYS A 132 -5.18 3.50 -0.06
N GLY A 133 -5.36 3.97 1.17
CA GLY A 133 -4.24 4.13 2.11
C GLY A 133 -3.43 2.84 2.27
N SER A 134 -4.08 1.70 2.45
CA SER A 134 -3.43 0.39 2.57
C SER A 134 -2.72 -0.09 1.28
N GLU A 135 -3.09 0.44 0.12
CA GLU A 135 -2.43 0.16 -1.16
C GLU A 135 -1.13 0.94 -1.30
N ILE A 136 -1.06 2.16 -0.76
CA ILE A 136 0.16 2.97 -0.71
C ILE A 136 1.13 2.36 0.30
N ASP A 137 0.67 2.16 1.53
CA ASP A 137 1.39 1.46 2.58
C ASP A 137 0.41 0.85 3.61
N ARG A 138 0.76 -0.32 4.18
CA ARG A 138 -0.04 -0.97 5.22
C ARG A 138 -0.21 -0.11 6.49
N SER A 139 0.77 0.76 6.77
CA SER A 139 0.69 1.70 7.89
C SER A 139 -0.29 2.84 7.65
N PHE A 140 -0.70 3.09 6.40
CA PHE A 140 -1.62 4.15 6.01
C PHE A 140 -3.09 3.69 5.93
N SER A 141 -3.42 2.52 6.47
CA SER A 141 -4.82 2.16 6.72
C SER A 141 -5.43 3.11 7.74
N PHE A 142 -6.74 3.42 7.61
CA PHE A 142 -7.44 4.33 8.53
C PHE A 142 -7.17 3.97 10.00
N SER A 143 -7.39 2.72 10.38
CA SER A 143 -7.23 2.26 11.76
C SER A 143 -5.81 2.43 12.34
N LYS A 144 -4.78 2.42 11.49
CA LYS A 144 -3.39 2.63 11.93
C LYS A 144 -3.03 4.10 12.03
N LEU A 145 -3.48 4.91 11.07
CA LEU A 145 -3.27 6.36 11.12
C LEU A 145 -4.06 7.00 12.26
N ASP A 146 -5.29 6.55 12.49
CA ASP A 146 -6.14 7.03 13.57
C ASP A 146 -5.52 6.81 14.95
N LYS A 147 -4.88 5.67 15.16
CA LYS A 147 -4.11 5.39 16.38
C LYS A 147 -2.95 6.36 16.63
N CYS A 148 -2.43 7.00 15.58
CA CYS A 148 -1.37 8.01 15.75
C CYS A 148 -1.88 9.30 16.37
N PHE A 149 -3.20 9.56 16.32
CA PHE A 149 -3.83 10.77 16.87
C PHE A 149 -4.41 10.56 18.27
N GLY A 150 -4.44 9.32 18.79
CA GLY A 150 -5.04 8.99 20.10
C GLY A 150 -6.51 9.38 20.17
N ASP A 151 -6.98 9.79 21.36
CA ASP A 151 -8.38 10.20 21.57
C ASP A 151 -8.81 11.48 20.82
N ALA A 152 -7.85 12.26 20.31
CA ALA A 152 -8.10 13.43 19.47
C ALA A 152 -8.49 13.08 18.02
N GLY A 153 -8.36 11.82 17.62
CA GLY A 153 -8.68 11.34 16.26
C GLY A 153 -10.17 11.31 15.93
N MET A 154 -11.04 11.25 16.95
CA MET A 154 -12.47 10.97 16.76
C MET A 154 -13.35 12.12 16.21
N ASN A 155 -12.83 13.33 16.00
CA ASN A 155 -13.61 14.46 15.46
C ASN A 155 -13.62 14.58 13.93
N VAL A 156 -13.55 13.46 13.22
CA VAL A 156 -13.66 13.44 11.74
C VAL A 156 -15.06 13.84 11.26
N ALA A 157 -16.09 13.60 12.05
CA ALA A 157 -17.49 13.88 11.68
C ALA A 157 -17.80 15.39 11.52
N GLU A 158 -17.12 16.27 12.24
CA GLU A 158 -17.32 17.73 12.15
C GLU A 158 -16.62 18.38 10.95
N SER A 159 -15.46 17.87 10.56
CA SER A 159 -14.64 18.45 9.50
C SER A 159 -15.28 18.37 8.10
N GLN A 160 -16.20 17.43 7.86
CA GLN A 160 -16.82 17.27 6.54
C GLN A 160 -18.17 18.00 6.38
N ARG A 161 -18.76 18.50 7.46
CA ARG A 161 -19.99 19.31 7.38
C ARG A 161 -19.73 20.75 6.91
N GLN A 162 -18.51 21.24 7.04
CA GLN A 162 -18.14 22.61 6.66
C GLN A 162 -17.77 22.81 5.19
N THR A 163 -17.54 21.71 4.41
CA THR A 163 -17.16 21.82 3.00
C THR A 163 -18.33 21.74 2.01
N THR A 164 -19.57 21.67 2.49
CA THR A 164 -20.76 21.54 1.62
C THR A 164 -21.56 22.83 1.47
N PHE A 165 -21.11 23.96 1.99
CA PHE A 165 -21.76 25.26 1.83
C PHE A 165 -20.78 26.29 1.29
N ALA A 166 -20.66 26.39 -0.04
CA ALA A 166 -20.39 27.63 -0.74
C ALA A 166 -21.43 27.73 -1.83
N PRO A 167 -22.45 28.61 -1.69
CA PRO A 167 -23.30 28.99 -2.80
C PRO A 167 -22.56 29.99 -3.70
N VAL A 168 -22.65 29.77 -4.98
CA VAL A 168 -22.58 30.69 -6.16
C VAL A 168 -21.96 32.05 -5.93
#